data_d95de439d41b244b9435b4c88dab1c4b
#
_entry.id   d95de439d41b244b9435b4c88dab1c4b
#
_cell.length_a   1.000
_cell.length_b   1.000
_cell.length_c   1.000
_cell.angle_alpha   90.00
_cell.angle_beta   90.00
_cell.angle_gamma   90.00
#
_symmetry.space_group_name_H-M   'P 1'
#
loop_
_entity.id
_entity.type
_entity.pdbx_description
1 polymer ?
#
loop_
_entity_poly.entity_id
_entity_poly.type
_entity_poly.pdbx_seq_one_letter_code
_entity_poly.pdbx_strand_id
1 'polypeptide(L)'
;TLRVLEKVVPFEIKRVYFIHCSEGTERGGHRHKSTTQALICINGSCVISNHDGNKKEDFLLDSSSKCLILNPEDWHIMHKFNNNATLLVLASTLYDVNDYI
;
A
#
# COMPACT_ATOMS: atom_id res chain seq x y z
N THR A 1 0.64 6.15 21.66
CA THR A 1 1.63 6.94 20.92
C THR A 1 0.98 7.65 19.74
N LEU A 2 1.19 8.94 19.66
CA LEU A 2 0.71 9.73 18.54
C LEU A 2 1.67 9.60 17.36
N ARG A 3 1.11 9.30 16.17
CA ARG A 3 1.87 9.30 14.92
C ARG A 3 1.29 10.37 13.99
N VAL A 4 2.16 11.24 13.52
CA VAL A 4 1.79 12.29 12.56
C VAL A 4 2.27 11.85 11.18
N LEU A 5 1.34 11.47 10.32
CA LEU A 5 1.66 10.82 9.04
C LEU A 5 2.51 11.68 8.13
N GLU A 6 2.30 12.99 8.09
CA GLU A 6 3.13 13.89 7.28
C GLU A 6 4.59 13.94 7.73
N LYS A 7 4.90 13.44 8.95
CA LYS A 7 6.27 13.33 9.45
C LYS A 7 6.90 11.97 9.16
N VAL A 8 6.06 10.95 8.85
CA VAL A 8 6.51 9.57 8.61
C VAL A 8 6.62 9.27 7.12
N VAL A 9 5.67 9.80 6.34
CA VAL A 9 5.59 9.56 4.90
C VAL A 9 6.58 10.49 4.17
N PRO A 10 7.46 9.94 3.30
CA PRO A 10 8.54 10.73 2.70
C PRO A 10 8.13 11.53 1.46
N PHE A 11 6.83 11.85 1.32
CA PHE A 11 6.33 12.63 0.18
C PHE A 11 5.12 13.44 0.58
N GLU A 12 4.75 14.42 -0.25
CA GLU A 12 3.53 15.17 -0.08
C GLU A 12 2.32 14.28 -0.37
N ILE A 13 1.41 14.18 0.59
CA ILE A 13 0.23 13.34 0.46
C ILE A 13 -0.83 14.10 -0.33
N LYS A 14 -1.16 13.62 -1.52
CA LYS A 14 -2.15 14.24 -2.40
C LYS A 14 -3.44 13.47 -2.50
N ARG A 15 -3.41 12.16 -2.14
CA ARG A 15 -4.60 11.31 -2.21
C ARG A 15 -4.57 10.34 -1.04
N VAL A 16 -5.73 10.13 -0.43
CA VAL A 16 -5.91 9.17 0.67
C VAL A 16 -7.13 8.33 0.33
N TYR A 17 -7.00 7.00 0.45
CA TYR A 17 -8.13 6.11 0.28
C TYR A 17 -7.97 4.85 1.11
N PHE A 18 -9.09 4.13 1.28
CA PHE A 18 -9.11 2.88 2.02
C PHE A 18 -9.48 1.73 1.10
N ILE A 19 -8.88 0.58 1.34
CA ILE A 19 -9.26 -0.67 0.70
C ILE A 19 -9.81 -1.57 1.80
N HIS A 20 -11.08 -1.94 1.69
CA HIS A 20 -11.73 -2.88 2.61
C HIS A 20 -11.87 -4.21 1.88
N CYS A 21 -11.26 -5.25 2.41
CA CYS A 21 -11.25 -6.55 1.76
C CYS A 21 -11.57 -7.68 2.72
N SER A 22 -12.39 -8.63 2.25
CA SER A 22 -12.63 -9.88 2.94
C SER A 22 -11.57 -10.90 2.59
N GLU A 23 -11.52 -12.01 3.35
CA GLU A 23 -10.62 -13.12 3.07
C GLU A 23 -10.77 -13.62 1.63
N GLY A 24 -9.67 -14.05 1.04
CA GLY A 24 -9.63 -14.58 -0.30
C GLY A 24 -9.58 -13.55 -1.41
N THR A 25 -9.69 -12.28 -1.08
CA THR A 25 -9.60 -11.20 -2.06
C THR A 25 -8.15 -10.93 -2.41
N GLU A 26 -7.91 -10.55 -3.66
CA GLU A 26 -6.59 -10.14 -4.13
C GLU A 26 -6.74 -8.83 -4.90
N ARG A 27 -5.87 -7.87 -4.62
CA ARG A 27 -5.88 -6.54 -5.24
C ARG A 27 -4.49 -6.19 -5.75
N GLY A 28 -4.44 -5.24 -6.70
CA GLY A 28 -3.19 -4.80 -7.27
C GLY A 28 -2.84 -5.55 -8.54
N GLY A 29 -1.61 -6.05 -8.63
CA GLY A 29 -1.14 -6.69 -9.85
C GLY A 29 -0.70 -5.66 -10.89
N HIS A 30 -0.15 -4.53 -10.43
CA HIS A 30 0.31 -3.45 -11.31
C HIS A 30 1.44 -2.67 -10.65
N ARG A 31 2.02 -1.77 -11.41
CA ARG A 31 2.96 -0.76 -10.94
C ARG A 31 2.52 0.59 -11.46
N HIS A 32 3.17 1.65 -11.00
CA HIS A 32 2.84 3.01 -11.38
C HIS A 32 3.96 3.65 -12.20
N LYS A 33 3.64 4.71 -12.91
CA LYS A 33 4.64 5.51 -13.63
C LYS A 33 5.32 6.51 -12.71
N SER A 34 4.54 7.17 -11.86
CA SER A 34 5.04 8.27 -11.03
C SER A 34 4.57 8.26 -9.58
N THR A 35 3.60 7.42 -9.22
CA THR A 35 3.01 7.44 -7.88
C THR A 35 3.85 6.65 -6.89
N THR A 36 4.24 7.28 -5.78
CA THR A 36 4.75 6.61 -4.59
C THR A 36 3.60 6.44 -3.61
N GLN A 37 3.53 5.29 -2.96
CA GLN A 37 2.46 4.97 -2.03
C GLN A 37 3.00 4.59 -0.66
N ALA A 38 2.24 4.92 0.38
CA ALA A 38 2.47 4.42 1.73
C ALA A 38 1.26 3.59 2.14
N LEU A 39 1.50 2.37 2.60
CA LEU A 39 0.46 1.41 2.96
C LEU A 39 0.51 1.12 4.45
N ILE A 40 -0.64 1.25 5.10
CA ILE A 40 -0.79 0.94 6.54
C ILE A 40 -2.05 0.10 6.71
N CYS A 41 -1.91 -1.09 7.29
CA CYS A 41 -3.08 -1.91 7.63
C CYS A 41 -3.59 -1.45 9.00
N ILE A 42 -4.70 -0.74 9.03
CA ILE A 42 -5.24 -0.14 10.26
C ILE A 42 -6.19 -1.08 11.00
N ASN A 43 -6.64 -2.14 10.36
CA ASN A 43 -7.48 -3.17 10.98
C ASN A 43 -7.21 -4.49 10.29
N GLY A 44 -7.13 -5.58 11.08
CA GLY A 44 -6.85 -6.89 10.54
C GLY A 44 -5.41 -7.02 10.07
N SER A 45 -5.19 -7.82 9.04
CA SER A 45 -3.87 -8.04 8.47
C SER A 45 -3.94 -8.35 6.98
N CYS A 46 -2.84 -8.13 6.29
CA CYS A 46 -2.68 -8.51 4.89
C CYS A 46 -1.20 -8.68 4.55
N VAL A 47 -0.93 -9.25 3.39
CA VAL A 47 0.42 -9.39 2.86
C VAL A 47 0.54 -8.58 1.58
N ILE A 48 1.63 -7.85 1.46
CA ILE A 48 1.99 -7.13 0.24
C ILE A 48 3.17 -7.86 -0.38
N SER A 49 2.95 -8.44 -1.56
CA SER A 49 4.03 -9.06 -2.33
C SER A 49 4.55 -8.03 -3.31
N ASN A 50 5.83 -7.71 -3.23
CA ASN A 50 6.47 -6.65 -3.98
C ASN A 50 7.59 -7.19 -4.86
N HIS A 51 7.68 -6.68 -6.09
CA HIS A 51 8.77 -7.02 -7.02
C HIS A 51 9.33 -5.74 -7.64
N ASP A 52 10.59 -5.46 -7.39
CA ASP A 52 11.26 -4.24 -7.85
C ASP A 52 11.99 -4.38 -9.19
N GLY A 53 11.83 -5.52 -9.87
CA GLY A 53 12.53 -5.85 -11.09
C GLY A 53 13.70 -6.80 -10.88
N ASN A 54 14.21 -6.90 -9.67
CA ASN A 54 15.33 -7.78 -9.32
C ASN A 54 14.99 -8.76 -8.22
N LYS A 55 14.25 -8.31 -7.22
CA LYS A 55 13.98 -9.07 -6.01
C LYS A 55 12.50 -9.05 -5.68
N LYS A 56 11.99 -10.20 -5.25
CA LYS A 56 10.63 -10.35 -4.75
C LYS A 56 10.65 -10.44 -3.24
N GLU A 57 9.80 -9.67 -2.57
CA GLU A 57 9.67 -9.70 -1.11
C GLU A 57 8.20 -9.68 -0.72
N ASP A 58 7.88 -10.38 0.38
CA ASP A 58 6.56 -10.35 0.98
C ASP A 58 6.63 -9.60 2.30
N PHE A 59 5.71 -8.66 2.51
CA PHE A 59 5.63 -7.87 3.73
C PHE A 59 4.30 -8.12 4.43
N LEU A 60 4.36 -8.55 5.68
CA LEU A 60 3.17 -8.72 6.50
C LEU A 60 2.81 -7.39 7.17
N LEU A 61 1.62 -6.88 6.86
CA LEU A 61 1.07 -5.70 7.51
C LEU A 61 -0.02 -6.14 8.48
N ASP A 62 0.32 -6.20 9.75
CA ASP A 62 -0.56 -6.69 10.81
C ASP A 62 -0.74 -5.70 11.96
N SER A 63 -0.29 -4.47 11.78
CA SER A 63 -0.34 -3.44 12.82
C SER A 63 -0.36 -2.06 12.18
N SER A 64 -1.10 -1.14 12.80
CA SER A 64 -1.12 0.25 12.35
C SER A 64 0.21 0.97 12.60
N SER A 65 1.15 0.32 13.29
CA SER A 65 2.50 0.88 13.50
C SER A 65 3.45 0.57 12.35
N LYS A 66 3.05 -0.30 11.41
CA LYS A 66 3.86 -0.64 10.24
C LYS A 66 3.41 0.16 9.03
N CYS A 67 4.35 0.82 8.37
CA CYS A 67 4.10 1.58 7.14
C CYS A 67 5.06 1.10 6.06
N LEU A 68 4.53 0.61 4.95
CA LEU A 68 5.30 0.14 3.81
C LEU A 68 5.28 1.20 2.71
N ILE A 69 6.45 1.56 2.22
CA ILE A 69 6.57 2.50 1.09
C ILE A 69 6.79 1.71 -0.19
N LEU A 70 5.93 1.95 -1.18
CA LEU A 70 6.05 1.36 -2.51
C LEU A 70 6.48 2.44 -3.49
N ASN A 71 7.59 2.21 -4.17
CA ASN A 71 8.08 3.11 -5.22
C ASN A 71 7.28 2.89 -6.53
N PRO A 72 7.26 3.86 -7.45
CA PRO A 72 6.46 3.72 -8.67
C PRO A 72 6.76 2.46 -9.48
N GLU A 73 8.03 2.08 -9.59
CA GLU A 73 8.49 0.92 -10.36
C GLU A 73 8.17 -0.42 -9.70
N ASP A 74 7.76 -0.42 -8.43
CA ASP A 74 7.45 -1.66 -7.71
C ASP A 74 6.14 -2.26 -8.19
N TRP A 75 6.20 -3.48 -8.74
CA TRP A 75 5.01 -4.26 -9.04
C TRP A 75 4.55 -4.94 -7.76
N HIS A 76 3.28 -4.83 -7.45
CA HIS A 76 2.79 -5.34 -6.16
C HIS A 76 1.42 -5.98 -6.26
N ILE A 77 1.19 -6.92 -5.35
CA ILE A 77 -0.10 -7.56 -5.12
C ILE A 77 -0.42 -7.46 -3.62
N MET A 78 -1.65 -7.10 -3.32
CA MET A 78 -2.20 -7.07 -1.96
C MET A 78 -3.10 -8.28 -1.80
N HIS A 79 -2.79 -9.17 -0.86
CA HIS A 79 -3.52 -10.41 -0.69
C HIS A 79 -3.46 -10.92 0.75
N LYS A 80 -4.06 -12.09 0.99
CA LYS A 80 -4.11 -12.72 2.31
C LYS A 80 -4.72 -11.79 3.36
N PHE A 81 -5.80 -11.11 2.96
CA PHE A 81 -6.56 -10.26 3.87
C PHE A 81 -7.26 -11.11 4.92
N ASN A 82 -7.21 -10.68 6.16
CA ASN A 82 -7.73 -11.42 7.30
C ASN A 82 -8.37 -10.48 8.32
N ASN A 83 -9.39 -10.95 9.01
CA ASN A 83 -10.09 -10.20 10.06
C ASN A 83 -10.69 -8.87 9.56
N ASN A 84 -11.36 -8.91 8.41
CA ASN A 84 -11.97 -7.73 7.79
C ASN A 84 -10.94 -6.59 7.61
N ALA A 85 -9.84 -6.91 6.98
CA ALA A 85 -8.72 -6.02 6.84
C ALA A 85 -9.10 -4.70 6.17
N THR A 86 -8.58 -3.61 6.71
CA THR A 86 -8.70 -2.28 6.13
C THR A 86 -7.29 -1.75 5.89
N LEU A 87 -6.99 -1.46 4.64
CA LEU A 87 -5.70 -0.92 4.23
C LEU A 87 -5.85 0.56 3.93
N LEU A 88 -5.10 1.39 4.63
CA LEU A 88 -5.01 2.81 4.36
C LEU A 88 -3.90 3.05 3.35
N VAL A 89 -4.23 3.76 2.26
CA VAL A 89 -3.27 4.08 1.22
C VAL A 89 -3.12 5.59 1.11
N LEU A 90 -1.88 6.05 1.19
CA LEU A 90 -1.50 7.45 1.00
C LEU A 90 -0.70 7.53 -0.29
N ALA A 91 -1.10 8.40 -1.20
CA ALA A 91 -0.45 8.47 -2.51
C ALA A 91 0.10 9.87 -2.78
N SER A 92 1.21 9.91 -3.52
CA SER A 92 1.93 11.15 -3.85
C SER A 92 1.29 11.92 -5.01
N THR A 93 0.29 11.33 -5.69
CA THR A 93 -0.38 11.97 -6.82
C THR A 93 -1.89 11.86 -6.66
N LEU A 94 -2.63 12.74 -7.37
CA LEU A 94 -4.06 12.58 -7.54
C LEU A 94 -4.33 11.37 -8.45
N TYR A 95 -5.56 10.83 -8.40
CA TYR A 95 -5.90 9.69 -9.24
C TYR A 95 -5.72 10.03 -10.72
N ASP A 96 -5.03 9.16 -11.44
CA ASP A 96 -4.81 9.29 -12.88
C ASP A 96 -4.72 7.88 -13.46
N VAL A 97 -5.70 7.51 -14.29
CA VAL A 97 -5.75 6.19 -14.91
C VAL A 97 -4.51 5.91 -15.77
N ASN A 98 -3.87 6.94 -16.30
CA ASN A 98 -2.69 6.80 -17.16
C ASN A 98 -1.41 6.51 -16.35
N ASP A 99 -1.46 6.59 -15.03
CA ASP A 99 -0.32 6.30 -14.16
C ASP A 99 -0.09 4.78 -13.97
N TYR A 100 -1.09 3.97 -14.22
CA TYR A 100 -0.99 2.51 -14.06
C TYR A 100 -0.32 1.85 -15.26
N ILE A 101 0.51 0.87 -14.97
CA ILE A 101 1.19 0.04 -15.98
C ILE A 101 0.76 -1.41 -15.83
#